data_0c3e8bf50f434da6bcc194f16574bd44
#
_entry.id   0c3e8bf50f434da6bcc194f16574bd44
#
_cell.length_a   1.000
_cell.length_b   1.000
_cell.length_c   1.000
_cell.angle_alpha   90.00
_cell.angle_beta   90.00
_cell.angle_gamma   90.00
#
_symmetry.space_group_name_H-M   'P 1'
#
loop_
_entity.id
_entity.type
_entity.pdbx_description
1 polymer ?
#
loop_
_entity_poly.entity_id
_entity_poly.type
_entity_poly.pdbx_seq_one_letter_code
_entity_poly.pdbx_strand_id
1 'polypeptide(L)'
;MGNEQVKHNYVNNKELYEAICSWKEECRAAGKIVKQNDTIGRAILLISRGLSKRFNFSGYTPAWKEEMIGDGVEAAIKGLINFDETKYDNPHAYITMACFNAFIQRIKKERKQTAVKYSYFINNVYDSRDPEMASIADEGFIQDIYDKMTQYEASTKAQPKEKPKVEDNDALDFLYGENT
;
A
#
# COMPACT_ATOMS: atom_id res chain seq x y z
N MET A 1 21.53 -18.62 29.43
CA MET A 1 22.10 -18.23 28.13
C MET A 1 20.96 -17.66 27.30
N GLY A 2 20.85 -16.32 27.29
CA GLY A 2 19.78 -15.63 26.57
C GLY A 2 20.06 -15.65 25.06
N ASN A 3 19.09 -16.14 24.28
CA ASN A 3 19.09 -16.00 22.83
C ASN A 3 18.87 -14.51 22.52
N GLU A 4 19.93 -13.78 22.25
CA GLU A 4 19.83 -12.50 21.54
C GLU A 4 19.31 -12.80 20.14
N GLN A 5 18.00 -12.61 19.93
CA GLN A 5 17.44 -12.52 18.58
C GLN A 5 18.03 -11.26 17.94
N VAL A 6 19.05 -11.45 17.13
CA VAL A 6 19.57 -10.41 16.25
C VAL A 6 18.41 -9.95 15.37
N LYS A 7 17.83 -8.78 15.69
CA LYS A 7 16.89 -8.11 14.81
C LYS A 7 17.66 -7.81 13.53
N HIS A 8 17.51 -8.66 12.52
CA HIS A 8 18.01 -8.37 11.17
C HIS A 8 17.24 -7.16 10.64
N ASN A 9 17.75 -5.96 10.91
CA ASN A 9 17.33 -4.78 10.19
C ASN A 9 17.76 -4.97 8.73
N TYR A 10 16.83 -5.37 7.88
CA TYR A 10 17.05 -5.58 6.45
C TYR A 10 17.39 -4.29 5.71
N VAL A 11 17.20 -3.12 6.34
CA VAL A 11 17.58 -1.80 5.83
C VAL A 11 18.28 -1.04 6.97
N ASN A 12 19.49 -0.55 6.71
CA ASN A 12 20.20 0.32 7.62
C ASN A 12 19.69 1.76 7.43
N ASN A 13 18.96 2.26 8.45
CA ASN A 13 18.32 3.58 8.36
C ASN A 13 19.35 4.73 8.27
N LYS A 14 20.50 4.61 8.94
CA LYS A 14 21.56 5.61 8.89
C LYS A 14 22.19 5.71 7.51
N GLU A 15 22.57 4.58 6.93
CA GLU A 15 23.12 4.51 5.56
C GLU A 15 22.12 5.04 4.53
N LEU A 16 20.84 4.69 4.69
CA LEU A 16 19.77 5.19 3.82
C LEU A 16 19.61 6.71 3.94
N TYR A 17 19.66 7.24 5.14
CA TYR A 17 19.58 8.69 5.37
C TYR A 17 20.75 9.42 4.71
N GLU A 18 21.98 8.97 4.92
CA GLU A 18 23.18 9.54 4.30
C GLU A 18 23.11 9.49 2.77
N ALA A 19 22.63 8.36 2.21
CA ALA A 19 22.43 8.21 0.76
C ALA A 19 21.39 9.20 0.19
N ILE A 20 20.32 9.46 0.95
CA ILE A 20 19.29 10.43 0.56
C ILE A 20 19.80 11.85 0.62
N CYS A 21 20.55 12.22 1.67
CA CYS A 21 21.17 13.55 1.78
C CYS A 21 22.10 13.82 0.58
N SER A 22 23.00 12.88 0.28
CA SER A 22 23.90 12.97 -0.87
C SER A 22 23.16 13.11 -2.20
N TRP A 23 22.15 12.27 -2.43
CA TRP A 23 21.33 12.35 -3.63
C TRP A 23 20.60 13.72 -3.76
N LYS A 24 20.11 14.27 -2.67
CA LYS A 24 19.47 15.59 -2.68
C LYS A 24 20.45 16.73 -2.96
N GLU A 25 21.67 16.63 -2.47
CA GLU A 25 22.74 17.59 -2.82
C GLU A 25 23.06 17.53 -4.31
N GLU A 26 23.16 16.33 -4.90
CA GLU A 26 23.33 16.18 -6.34
C GLU A 26 22.15 16.80 -7.12
N CYS A 27 20.92 16.62 -6.67
CA CYS A 27 19.75 17.24 -7.28
C CYS A 27 19.83 18.78 -7.23
N ARG A 28 20.24 19.35 -6.08
CA ARG A 28 20.42 20.80 -5.92
C ARG A 28 21.52 21.34 -6.84
N ALA A 29 22.66 20.64 -6.90
CA ALA A 29 23.78 21.01 -7.77
C ALA A 29 23.41 20.95 -9.25
N ALA A 30 22.64 19.95 -9.66
CA ALA A 30 22.19 19.77 -11.04
C ALA A 30 21.00 20.66 -11.44
N GLY A 31 20.34 21.32 -10.48
CA GLY A 31 19.10 22.08 -10.73
C GLY A 31 17.91 21.24 -11.22
N LYS A 32 17.97 19.91 -11.08
CA LYS A 32 16.94 18.95 -11.50
C LYS A 32 17.02 17.68 -10.66
N ILE A 33 15.92 16.92 -10.66
CA ILE A 33 15.90 15.60 -10.02
C ILE A 33 16.79 14.65 -10.82
N VAL A 34 17.86 14.15 -10.20
CA VAL A 34 18.74 13.14 -10.77
C VAL A 34 18.27 11.73 -10.37
N LYS A 35 18.78 10.71 -11.08
CA LYS A 35 18.47 9.32 -10.76
C LYS A 35 18.96 8.98 -9.34
N GLN A 36 18.10 8.33 -8.57
CA GLN A 36 18.45 7.81 -7.25
C GLN A 36 19.52 6.71 -7.37
N ASN A 37 20.39 6.63 -6.36
CA ASN A 37 21.42 5.61 -6.31
C ASN A 37 20.85 4.23 -5.93
N ASP A 38 21.66 3.19 -6.10
CA ASP A 38 21.25 1.80 -5.88
C ASP A 38 20.93 1.51 -4.41
N THR A 39 21.58 2.18 -3.46
CA THR A 39 21.30 2.05 -2.01
C THR A 39 19.86 2.46 -1.72
N ILE A 40 19.43 3.62 -2.23
CA ILE A 40 18.05 4.12 -2.08
C ILE A 40 17.06 3.17 -2.77
N GLY A 41 17.32 2.80 -4.02
CA GLY A 41 16.43 1.92 -4.78
C GLY A 41 16.25 0.56 -4.12
N ARG A 42 17.34 -0.05 -3.64
CA ARG A 42 17.30 -1.33 -2.92
C ARG A 42 16.55 -1.22 -1.60
N ALA A 43 16.77 -0.17 -0.84
CA ALA A 43 16.06 0.06 0.43
C ALA A 43 14.56 0.20 0.20
N ILE A 44 14.11 1.00 -0.76
CA ILE A 44 12.69 1.16 -1.13
C ILE A 44 12.06 -0.20 -1.47
N LEU A 45 12.73 -0.99 -2.32
CA LEU A 45 12.24 -2.32 -2.71
C LEU A 45 12.11 -3.26 -1.50
N LEU A 46 13.11 -3.30 -0.62
CA LEU A 46 13.10 -4.14 0.57
C LEU A 46 12.00 -3.72 1.55
N ILE A 47 11.79 -2.41 1.75
CA ILE A 47 10.73 -1.88 2.61
C ILE A 47 9.36 -2.27 2.04
N SER A 48 9.12 -2.04 0.75
CA SER A 48 7.86 -2.38 0.09
C SER A 48 7.56 -3.89 0.18
N ARG A 49 8.55 -4.75 -0.10
CA ARG A 49 8.42 -6.20 0.05
C ARG A 49 8.20 -6.63 1.49
N GLY A 50 8.89 -6.01 2.45
CA GLY A 50 8.67 -6.26 3.88
C GLY A 50 7.26 -5.91 4.31
N LEU A 51 6.75 -4.78 3.86
CA LEU A 51 5.39 -4.32 4.14
C LEU A 51 4.32 -5.27 3.59
N SER A 52 4.49 -5.79 2.36
CA SER A 52 3.54 -6.71 1.73
C SER A 52 3.37 -8.05 2.47
N LYS A 53 4.32 -8.41 3.32
CA LYS A 53 4.28 -9.63 4.15
C LYS A 53 3.55 -9.43 5.46
N ARG A 54 3.21 -8.20 5.85
CA ARG A 54 2.52 -7.93 7.11
C ARG A 54 1.09 -8.47 7.10
N PHE A 55 0.56 -8.73 8.29
CA PHE A 55 -0.77 -9.32 8.51
C PHE A 55 -1.86 -8.62 7.69
N ASN A 56 -1.86 -7.29 7.65
CA ASN A 56 -2.85 -6.49 6.91
C ASN A 56 -2.91 -6.81 5.41
N PHE A 57 -1.84 -7.39 4.86
CA PHE A 57 -1.72 -7.72 3.44
C PHE A 57 -1.53 -9.22 3.19
N SER A 58 -1.58 -10.06 4.25
CA SER A 58 -1.33 -11.51 4.15
C SER A 58 -2.35 -12.24 3.28
N GLY A 59 -3.62 -11.80 3.30
CA GLY A 59 -4.73 -12.42 2.58
C GLY A 59 -4.75 -12.19 1.06
N TYR A 60 -3.86 -11.34 0.52
CA TYR A 60 -3.81 -11.10 -0.92
C TYR A 60 -2.96 -12.14 -1.65
N THR A 61 -3.33 -12.48 -2.89
CA THR A 61 -2.59 -13.41 -3.74
C THR A 61 -1.18 -12.90 -4.06
N PRO A 62 -0.23 -13.79 -4.41
CA PRO A 62 1.12 -13.37 -4.81
C PRO A 62 1.12 -12.33 -5.93
N ALA A 63 0.30 -12.51 -6.98
CA ALA A 63 0.19 -11.58 -8.08
C ALA A 63 -0.26 -10.17 -7.61
N TRP A 64 -1.25 -10.12 -6.74
CA TRP A 64 -1.71 -8.87 -6.13
C TRP A 64 -0.63 -8.18 -5.29
N LYS A 65 0.14 -8.96 -4.54
CA LYS A 65 1.25 -8.43 -3.73
C LYS A 65 2.35 -7.84 -4.62
N GLU A 66 2.67 -8.45 -5.75
CA GLU A 66 3.65 -7.88 -6.69
C GLU A 66 3.17 -6.54 -7.28
N GLU A 67 1.89 -6.42 -7.62
CA GLU A 67 1.29 -5.16 -8.07
C GLU A 67 1.35 -4.08 -6.96
N MET A 68 1.00 -4.44 -5.72
CA MET A 68 1.09 -3.54 -4.58
C MET A 68 2.54 -3.08 -4.34
N ILE A 69 3.50 -4.01 -4.41
CA ILE A 69 4.93 -3.71 -4.27
C ILE A 69 5.36 -2.71 -5.35
N GLY A 70 4.96 -2.94 -6.60
CA GLY A 70 5.24 -2.03 -7.72
C GLY A 70 4.73 -0.62 -7.47
N ASP A 71 3.45 -0.49 -7.09
CA ASP A 71 2.83 0.80 -6.76
C ASP A 71 3.54 1.48 -5.57
N GLY A 72 3.91 0.70 -4.54
CA GLY A 72 4.63 1.22 -3.38
C GLY A 72 6.01 1.75 -3.73
N VAL A 73 6.75 1.00 -4.55
CA VAL A 73 8.07 1.42 -5.05
C VAL A 73 7.95 2.71 -5.87
N GLU A 74 7.00 2.76 -6.79
CA GLU A 74 6.76 3.95 -7.63
C GLU A 74 6.43 5.18 -6.78
N ALA A 75 5.50 5.04 -5.81
CA ALA A 75 5.10 6.12 -4.93
C ALA A 75 6.28 6.62 -4.06
N ALA A 76 7.09 5.70 -3.53
CA ALA A 76 8.25 6.05 -2.72
C ALA A 76 9.33 6.76 -3.55
N ILE A 77 9.64 6.29 -4.77
CA ILE A 77 10.60 6.91 -5.67
C ILE A 77 10.17 8.34 -6.01
N LYS A 78 8.90 8.54 -6.38
CA LYS A 78 8.36 9.85 -6.73
C LYS A 78 8.25 10.78 -5.51
N GLY A 79 7.89 10.22 -4.37
CA GLY A 79 7.66 10.99 -3.13
C GLY A 79 8.93 11.39 -2.40
N LEU A 80 10.05 10.69 -2.59
CA LEU A 80 11.26 10.86 -1.79
C LEU A 80 11.86 12.27 -1.87
N ILE A 81 11.66 12.99 -2.98
CA ILE A 81 12.12 14.37 -3.11
C ILE A 81 11.50 15.31 -2.06
N ASN A 82 10.30 14.97 -1.57
CA ASN A 82 9.57 15.74 -0.57
C ASN A 82 9.96 15.39 0.88
N PHE A 83 10.80 14.39 1.09
CA PHE A 83 11.33 14.09 2.42
C PHE A 83 12.19 15.27 2.90
N ASP A 84 11.89 15.83 4.07
CA ASP A 84 12.63 16.95 4.63
C ASP A 84 13.74 16.41 5.56
N GLU A 85 14.94 16.30 5.01
CA GLU A 85 16.13 15.81 5.73
C GLU A 85 16.62 16.74 6.81
N THR A 86 16.13 18.00 6.84
CA THR A 86 16.51 18.94 7.88
C THR A 86 15.67 18.79 9.15
N LYS A 87 14.47 18.20 9.00
CA LYS A 87 13.50 17.98 10.08
C LYS A 87 13.48 16.55 10.59
N TYR A 88 13.70 15.59 9.69
CA TYR A 88 13.48 14.18 9.96
C TYR A 88 14.72 13.36 9.63
N ASP A 89 15.06 12.44 10.51
CA ASP A 89 16.19 11.53 10.40
C ASP A 89 15.79 10.07 10.11
N ASN A 90 14.47 9.82 9.94
CA ASN A 90 13.93 8.47 9.73
C ASN A 90 13.29 8.30 8.34
N PRO A 91 14.09 8.20 7.27
CA PRO A 91 13.58 7.95 5.93
C PRO A 91 12.90 6.60 5.77
N HIS A 92 13.25 5.59 6.59
CA HIS A 92 12.58 4.29 6.57
C HIS A 92 11.09 4.44 6.88
N ALA A 93 10.74 5.21 7.91
CA ALA A 93 9.34 5.46 8.26
C ALA A 93 8.61 6.21 7.12
N TYR A 94 9.23 7.24 6.56
CA TYR A 94 8.67 8.00 5.44
C TYR A 94 8.37 7.11 4.23
N ILE A 95 9.33 6.28 3.82
CA ILE A 95 9.16 5.33 2.70
C ILE A 95 8.08 4.30 3.02
N THR A 96 8.05 3.78 4.25
CA THR A 96 7.01 2.84 4.69
C THR A 96 5.62 3.43 4.54
N MET A 97 5.43 4.69 4.96
CA MET A 97 4.15 5.40 4.82
C MET A 97 3.77 5.63 3.35
N ALA A 98 4.72 6.00 2.50
CA ALA A 98 4.48 6.16 1.07
C ALA A 98 4.00 4.83 0.44
N CYS A 99 4.68 3.72 0.72
CA CYS A 99 4.31 2.39 0.26
C CYS A 99 2.93 1.97 0.81
N PHE A 100 2.68 2.18 2.10
CA PHE A 100 1.40 1.84 2.73
C PHE A 100 0.24 2.57 2.08
N ASN A 101 0.38 3.87 1.86
CA ASN A 101 -0.65 4.69 1.21
C ASN A 101 -0.92 4.21 -0.23
N ALA A 102 0.13 3.85 -0.98
CA ALA A 102 -0.01 3.29 -2.32
C ALA A 102 -0.77 1.95 -2.31
N PHE A 103 -0.44 1.04 -1.37
CA PHE A 103 -1.15 -0.23 -1.19
C PHE A 103 -2.64 -0.01 -0.93
N ILE A 104 -2.98 0.90 -0.01
CA ILE A 104 -4.38 1.23 0.29
C ILE A 104 -5.09 1.82 -0.94
N GLN A 105 -4.43 2.69 -1.72
CA GLN A 105 -5.01 3.25 -2.94
C GLN A 105 -5.27 2.16 -3.99
N ARG A 106 -4.34 1.22 -4.18
CA ARG A 106 -4.54 0.06 -5.06
C ARG A 106 -5.77 -0.75 -4.62
N ILE A 107 -5.86 -1.11 -3.36
CA ILE A 107 -6.98 -1.88 -2.81
C ILE A 107 -8.31 -1.15 -3.07
N LYS A 108 -8.38 0.15 -2.81
CA LYS A 108 -9.58 0.95 -3.06
C LYS A 108 -9.96 0.97 -4.55
N LYS A 109 -8.99 1.15 -5.44
CA LYS A 109 -9.19 1.17 -6.89
C LYS A 109 -9.77 -0.16 -7.39
N GLU A 110 -9.19 -1.27 -6.95
CA GLU A 110 -9.63 -2.61 -7.37
C GLU A 110 -11.02 -2.95 -6.83
N ARG A 111 -11.31 -2.62 -5.57
CA ARG A 111 -12.65 -2.79 -5.00
C ARG A 111 -13.69 -2.00 -5.80
N LYS A 112 -13.37 -0.77 -6.18
CA LYS A 112 -14.24 0.05 -7.04
C LYS A 112 -14.46 -0.61 -8.40
N GLN A 113 -13.40 -1.08 -9.05
CA GLN A 113 -13.52 -1.73 -10.35
C GLN A 113 -14.34 -3.03 -10.29
N THR A 114 -14.15 -3.82 -9.22
CA THR A 114 -14.92 -5.03 -9.00
C THR A 114 -16.41 -4.71 -8.80
N ALA A 115 -16.74 -3.71 -7.99
CA ALA A 115 -18.12 -3.29 -7.79
C ALA A 115 -18.77 -2.79 -9.11
N VAL A 116 -18.03 -2.05 -9.94
CA VAL A 116 -18.52 -1.60 -11.27
C VAL A 116 -18.78 -2.80 -12.20
N LYS A 117 -17.88 -3.79 -12.24
CA LYS A 117 -18.06 -5.00 -13.06
C LYS A 117 -19.27 -5.80 -12.60
N TYR A 118 -19.47 -5.96 -11.30
CA TYR A 118 -20.62 -6.66 -10.75
C TYR A 118 -21.93 -5.92 -11.03
N SER A 119 -21.95 -4.60 -10.84
CA SER A 119 -23.11 -3.78 -11.17
C SER A 119 -23.47 -3.89 -12.65
N TYR A 120 -22.47 -3.84 -13.54
CA TYR A 120 -22.71 -4.01 -14.97
C TYR A 120 -23.29 -5.38 -15.28
N PHE A 121 -22.73 -6.46 -14.70
CA PHE A 121 -23.20 -7.82 -14.91
C PHE A 121 -24.67 -7.97 -14.48
N ILE A 122 -25.03 -7.54 -13.29
CA ILE A 122 -26.40 -7.64 -12.77
C ILE A 122 -27.39 -6.83 -13.61
N ASN A 123 -27.02 -5.62 -14.03
CA ASN A 123 -27.97 -4.72 -14.69
C ASN A 123 -28.09 -4.94 -16.21
N ASN A 124 -27.08 -5.54 -16.85
CA ASN A 124 -27.03 -5.58 -18.32
C ASN A 124 -26.82 -6.98 -18.89
N VAL A 125 -26.38 -7.95 -18.10
CA VAL A 125 -26.03 -9.29 -18.60
C VAL A 125 -26.90 -10.36 -17.98
N TYR A 126 -27.13 -10.30 -16.66
CA TYR A 126 -27.86 -11.32 -15.94
C TYR A 126 -29.37 -11.24 -16.21
N ASP A 127 -29.95 -12.33 -16.76
CA ASP A 127 -31.39 -12.55 -16.86
C ASP A 127 -31.75 -13.86 -16.14
N SER A 128 -32.47 -13.74 -15.02
CA SER A 128 -32.92 -14.89 -14.22
C SER A 128 -33.93 -15.79 -14.95
N ARG A 129 -34.49 -15.34 -16.07
CA ARG A 129 -35.44 -16.12 -16.90
C ARG A 129 -34.72 -16.95 -17.96
N ASP A 130 -33.44 -16.66 -18.24
CA ASP A 130 -32.64 -17.41 -19.19
C ASP A 130 -32.08 -18.70 -18.51
N PRO A 131 -32.48 -19.90 -18.98
CA PRO A 131 -32.01 -21.15 -18.41
C PRO A 131 -30.50 -21.36 -18.51
N GLU A 132 -29.85 -20.84 -19.55
CA GLU A 132 -28.40 -20.90 -19.72
C GLU A 132 -27.72 -20.04 -18.66
N MET A 133 -28.24 -18.85 -18.43
CA MET A 133 -27.72 -17.93 -17.40
C MET A 133 -27.91 -18.50 -15.99
N ALA A 134 -29.07 -19.11 -15.71
CA ALA A 134 -29.35 -19.75 -14.43
C ALA A 134 -28.42 -20.97 -14.14
N SER A 135 -27.91 -21.63 -15.19
CA SER A 135 -26.95 -22.72 -15.05
C SER A 135 -25.52 -22.26 -14.77
N ILE A 136 -25.16 -21.06 -15.22
CA ILE A 136 -23.82 -20.47 -15.07
C ILE A 136 -23.69 -19.66 -13.77
N ALA A 137 -24.77 -18.95 -13.43
CA ALA A 137 -24.83 -18.08 -12.26
C ALA A 137 -25.90 -18.61 -11.29
N ASP A 138 -25.50 -19.50 -10.41
CA ASP A 138 -26.38 -20.02 -9.36
C ASP A 138 -26.76 -18.93 -8.35
N GLU A 139 -27.78 -19.20 -7.56
CA GLU A 139 -28.32 -18.25 -6.58
C GLU A 139 -27.24 -17.80 -5.57
N GLY A 140 -26.34 -18.72 -5.16
CA GLY A 140 -25.24 -18.41 -4.25
C GLY A 140 -24.24 -17.43 -4.85
N PHE A 141 -23.90 -17.60 -6.13
CA PHE A 141 -23.01 -16.67 -6.83
C PHE A 141 -23.62 -15.26 -6.98
N ILE A 142 -24.91 -15.20 -7.31
CA ILE A 142 -25.63 -13.94 -7.42
C ILE A 142 -25.71 -13.24 -6.06
N GLN A 143 -26.00 -13.97 -4.99
CA GLN A 143 -26.01 -13.42 -3.63
C GLN A 143 -24.63 -12.87 -3.22
N ASP A 144 -23.54 -13.59 -3.53
CA ASP A 144 -22.17 -13.15 -3.25
C ASP A 144 -21.83 -11.83 -3.99
N ILE A 145 -22.32 -11.67 -5.21
CA ILE A 145 -22.20 -10.41 -5.97
C ILE A 145 -22.93 -9.27 -5.26
N TYR A 146 -24.17 -9.45 -4.86
CA TYR A 146 -24.95 -8.44 -4.13
C TYR A 146 -24.30 -8.06 -2.81
N ASP A 147 -23.81 -9.02 -2.05
CA ASP A 147 -23.12 -8.78 -0.79
C ASP A 147 -21.86 -7.93 -0.97
N LYS A 148 -21.06 -8.24 -1.98
CA LYS A 148 -19.85 -7.46 -2.33
C LYS A 148 -20.19 -6.04 -2.79
N MET A 149 -21.24 -5.87 -3.58
CA MET A 149 -21.71 -4.54 -3.99
C MET A 149 -22.18 -3.72 -2.80
N THR A 150 -23.01 -4.31 -1.94
CA THR A 150 -23.53 -3.65 -0.72
C THR A 150 -22.41 -3.27 0.23
N GLN A 151 -21.43 -4.15 0.42
CA GLN A 151 -20.25 -3.89 1.25
C GLN A 151 -19.40 -2.73 0.68
N TYR A 152 -19.25 -2.67 -0.63
CA TYR A 152 -18.55 -1.55 -1.27
C TYR A 152 -19.31 -0.24 -1.08
N GLU A 153 -20.62 -0.21 -1.31
CA GLU A 153 -21.45 0.98 -1.12
C GLU A 153 -21.43 1.47 0.33
N ALA A 154 -21.55 0.57 1.30
CA ALA A 154 -21.47 0.90 2.71
C ALA A 154 -20.12 1.54 3.07
N SER A 155 -19.02 1.00 2.52
CA SER A 155 -17.67 1.55 2.73
C SER A 155 -17.46 2.92 2.09
N THR A 156 -18.25 3.25 1.05
CA THR A 156 -18.14 4.52 0.31
C THR A 156 -19.02 5.61 0.94
N LYS A 157 -20.18 5.21 1.52
CA LYS A 157 -21.13 6.10 2.21
C LYS A 157 -20.70 6.43 3.65
N ALA A 158 -19.77 5.67 4.24
CA ALA A 158 -19.18 6.04 5.52
C ALA A 158 -18.53 7.42 5.38
N GLN A 159 -19.07 8.41 6.12
CA GLN A 159 -18.63 9.80 6.10
C GLN A 159 -17.10 9.88 6.24
N PRO A 160 -16.45 10.87 5.59
CA PRO A 160 -15.04 11.10 5.83
C PRO A 160 -14.86 11.30 7.33
N LYS A 161 -14.19 10.35 7.99
CA LYS A 161 -13.71 10.58 9.35
C LYS A 161 -12.90 11.85 9.26
N GLU A 162 -13.23 12.86 10.08
CA GLU A 162 -12.38 14.01 10.28
C GLU A 162 -10.95 13.47 10.39
N LYS A 163 -10.05 14.03 9.57
CA LYS A 163 -8.64 13.64 9.64
C LYS A 163 -8.25 13.81 11.10
N PRO A 164 -7.79 12.78 11.80
CA PRO A 164 -7.25 12.98 13.12
C PRO A 164 -6.19 14.06 12.95
N LYS A 165 -6.26 15.09 13.78
CA LYS A 165 -5.17 16.04 13.92
C LYS A 165 -3.96 15.17 14.23
N VAL A 166 -2.99 15.16 13.31
CA VAL A 166 -1.76 14.42 13.46
C VAL A 166 -1.02 15.06 14.64
N GLU A 167 -1.22 14.50 15.81
CA GLU A 167 -0.23 14.56 16.85
C GLU A 167 0.84 13.54 16.44
N ASP A 168 2.04 14.03 16.25
CA ASP A 168 3.12 13.47 15.41
C ASP A 168 3.65 12.07 15.81
N ASN A 169 3.06 11.34 16.76
CA ASN A 169 3.60 10.07 17.26
C ASN A 169 2.68 8.85 17.13
N ASP A 170 1.36 8.99 17.13
CA ASP A 170 0.45 7.82 17.20
C ASP A 170 0.28 7.04 15.88
N ALA A 171 0.61 7.64 14.74
CA ALA A 171 0.44 6.98 13.44
C ALA A 171 1.47 5.86 13.18
N LEU A 172 2.56 5.84 13.94
CA LEU A 172 3.64 4.87 13.78
C LEU A 172 3.60 3.73 14.79
N ASP A 173 2.97 3.92 15.94
CA ASP A 173 2.88 2.90 17.00
C ASP A 173 2.14 1.65 16.52
N PHE A 174 1.14 1.78 15.66
CA PHE A 174 0.49 0.60 15.08
C PHE A 174 1.40 -0.18 14.13
N LEU A 175 2.42 0.46 13.55
CA LEU A 175 3.42 -0.19 12.68
C LEU A 175 4.51 -0.92 13.49
N TYR A 176 4.72 -0.49 14.73
CA TYR A 176 5.75 -1.03 15.63
C TYR A 176 5.17 -1.80 16.82
N GLY A 177 3.83 -1.88 16.93
CA GLY A 177 3.10 -2.62 17.96
C GLY A 177 3.54 -4.07 18.03
N GLU A 178 4.25 -4.32 19.03
CA GLU A 178 4.62 -5.44 19.86
C GLU A 178 4.34 -6.85 19.35
N ASN A 179 5.46 -7.57 19.14
CA ASN A 179 5.53 -8.98 19.49
C ASN A 179 6.03 -9.07 20.95
N THR A 180 5.13 -9.20 21.90
CA THR A 180 5.34 -9.88 23.17
C THR A 180 4.80 -11.29 23.09
#